data_a067df7eb89611f6dc21bcaa006838f8
#
_entry.id   a067df7eb89611f6dc21bcaa006838f8
#
_cell.length_a   1.000
_cell.length_b   1.000
_cell.length_c   1.000
_cell.angle_alpha   90.00
_cell.angle_beta   90.00
_cell.angle_gamma   90.00
#
_symmetry.space_group_name_H-M   'P 1'
#
loop_
_entity.id
_entity.type
_entity.pdbx_description
1 polymer ?
#
loop_
_entity_poly.entity_id
_entity_poly.type
_entity_poly.pdbx_seq_one_letter_code
_entity_poly.pdbx_strand_id
1 'polypeptide(L)'
;MGIELKKKCNYALVVPTSMGIRITPSNGQPVHCGGMAMMQVTSAETNVASVASYLGLPVKVLTTFVKGSPIAQLIKDNLRSRHMDYEGVEVPQGGPWGYRHQFNIADSGCGSRGPRVWNDRAGEVGRTLNVKDFDLDRIFGKEGVQIVHLSGLVGALSPETSKFCLELARAAKKYGTKISFDLNYRATFWKGREKELSAIFAEIASVADVLVGNEEDFQLCLGVKGPEAGGKGLKAKIEGFKEMIRRVKQAYPNASTYGTTLREVVDTNHHLWGAIMSAGNEWHVVEPRDITVLDRIGGGDGFVGGMLYAILKGWEPEKWVQFGWASGALATTMMSDYAQPADEDQIWSIWKGNARVQR
;
A
#
# COMPACT_ATOMS: atom_id res chain seq x y z
N MET A 1 21.24 -10.47 -4.14
CA MET A 1 21.85 -9.16 -3.79
C MET A 1 20.78 -8.28 -3.19
N GLY A 2 21.02 -7.74 -1.99
CA GLY A 2 20.10 -6.83 -1.31
C GLY A 2 20.00 -5.46 -2.01
N ILE A 3 18.96 -4.70 -1.71
CA ILE A 3 18.83 -3.31 -2.16
C ILE A 3 19.78 -2.44 -1.32
N GLU A 4 20.71 -1.75 -1.98
CA GLU A 4 21.59 -0.81 -1.29
C GLU A 4 20.83 0.49 -0.97
N LEU A 5 20.72 0.81 0.31
CA LEU A 5 20.00 1.98 0.80
C LEU A 5 20.97 3.15 1.07
N LYS A 6 20.48 4.36 0.83
CA LYS A 6 21.16 5.61 1.18
C LYS A 6 21.41 5.66 2.69
N LYS A 7 22.64 6.00 3.08
CA LYS A 7 23.02 6.21 4.48
C LYS A 7 22.73 7.65 4.92
N LYS A 8 22.61 7.86 6.25
CA LYS A 8 22.39 9.20 6.86
C LYS A 8 21.12 9.88 6.34
N CYS A 9 19.97 9.26 6.54
CA CYS A 9 18.65 9.79 6.24
C CYS A 9 17.87 10.06 7.52
N ASN A 10 17.10 11.15 7.54
CA ASN A 10 16.18 11.43 8.64
C ASN A 10 14.95 10.53 8.57
N TYR A 11 14.59 10.07 7.34
CA TYR A 11 13.42 9.23 7.13
C TYR A 11 13.81 7.91 6.47
N ALA A 12 13.32 6.82 7.04
CA ALA A 12 13.38 5.49 6.44
C ALA A 12 12.38 5.39 5.27
N LEU A 13 11.17 5.93 5.47
CA LEU A 13 10.10 5.84 4.48
C LEU A 13 9.35 7.16 4.35
N VAL A 14 9.08 7.57 3.10
CA VAL A 14 8.19 8.68 2.77
C VAL A 14 7.06 8.17 1.89
N VAL A 15 5.82 8.60 2.18
CA VAL A 15 4.62 8.22 1.43
C VAL A 15 3.78 9.44 1.07
N PRO A 16 3.55 9.72 -0.22
CA PRO A 16 2.52 10.67 -0.64
C PRO A 16 1.17 10.00 -0.60
N THR A 17 0.13 10.70 -0.14
CA THR A 17 -1.18 10.06 0.00
C THR A 17 -2.35 11.03 0.06
N SER A 18 -3.53 10.54 -0.29
CA SER A 18 -4.81 11.14 0.02
C SER A 18 -5.44 10.47 1.23
N MET A 19 -5.47 11.20 2.35
CA MET A 19 -6.02 10.68 3.61
C MET A 19 -7.55 10.76 3.64
N GLY A 20 -8.17 9.75 4.20
CA GLY A 20 -9.62 9.69 4.36
C GLY A 20 -10.07 8.90 5.57
N ILE A 21 -11.36 8.63 5.60
CA ILE A 21 -12.03 7.91 6.68
C ILE A 21 -12.65 6.64 6.11
N ARG A 22 -12.37 5.54 6.77
CA ARG A 22 -13.14 4.31 6.61
C ARG A 22 -14.26 4.27 7.63
N ILE A 23 -15.47 3.95 7.17
CA ILE A 23 -16.65 3.69 7.99
C ILE A 23 -16.97 2.21 7.86
N THR A 24 -16.89 1.48 8.98
CA THR A 24 -17.15 0.03 9.03
C THR A 24 -18.28 -0.23 9.99
N PRO A 25 -19.40 -0.82 9.52
CA PRO A 25 -20.47 -1.26 10.42
C PRO A 25 -19.94 -2.26 11.45
N SER A 26 -20.39 -2.12 12.70
CA SER A 26 -19.99 -3.02 13.78
C SER A 26 -20.49 -4.45 13.54
N ASN A 27 -19.76 -5.42 14.08
CA ASN A 27 -20.14 -6.85 14.07
C ASN A 27 -20.35 -7.45 12.67
N GLY A 28 -19.62 -6.95 11.66
CA GLY A 28 -19.73 -7.46 10.29
C GLY A 28 -21.11 -7.28 9.65
N GLN A 29 -21.93 -6.33 10.14
CA GLN A 29 -23.25 -6.06 9.59
C GLN A 29 -23.18 -5.33 8.24
N PRO A 30 -24.17 -5.52 7.36
CA PRO A 30 -24.30 -4.73 6.14
C PRO A 30 -24.61 -3.26 6.46
N VAL A 31 -24.10 -2.34 5.66
CA VAL A 31 -24.32 -0.88 5.83
C VAL A 31 -25.82 -0.53 5.86
N HIS A 32 -26.62 -1.15 5.00
CA HIS A 32 -28.06 -0.85 4.90
C HIS A 32 -28.89 -1.25 6.12
N CYS A 33 -28.34 -2.07 7.00
CA CYS A 33 -29.01 -2.42 8.27
C CYS A 33 -28.93 -1.31 9.31
N GLY A 34 -28.11 -0.28 9.09
CA GLY A 34 -27.89 0.78 10.07
C GLY A 34 -27.14 0.32 11.32
N GLY A 35 -27.22 1.12 12.38
CA GLY A 35 -26.59 0.81 13.67
C GLY A 35 -25.26 1.53 13.90
N MET A 36 -24.44 0.98 14.79
CA MET A 36 -23.12 1.54 15.11
C MET A 36 -22.11 1.26 14.01
N ALA A 37 -21.20 2.21 13.78
CA ALA A 37 -20.08 2.05 12.88
C ALA A 37 -18.80 2.61 13.50
N MET A 38 -17.67 2.00 13.18
CA MET A 38 -16.34 2.52 13.51
C MET A 38 -15.91 3.51 12.43
N MET A 39 -15.35 4.63 12.85
CA MET A 39 -14.63 5.57 12.00
C MET A 39 -13.13 5.39 12.18
N GLN A 40 -12.42 5.13 11.11
CA GLN A 40 -10.98 4.91 11.12
C GLN A 40 -10.31 5.76 10.05
N VAL A 41 -9.17 6.35 10.38
CA VAL A 41 -8.33 7.05 9.42
C VAL A 41 -7.61 6.02 8.54
N THR A 42 -7.65 6.22 7.24
CA THR A 42 -7.09 5.29 6.27
C THR A 42 -6.53 5.95 5.02
N SER A 43 -5.53 5.32 4.47
CA SER A 43 -5.07 5.44 3.09
C SER A 43 -4.14 4.26 2.78
N ALA A 44 -4.11 3.79 1.54
CA ALA A 44 -3.27 2.65 1.16
C ALA A 44 -1.79 2.87 1.52
N GLU A 45 -1.27 4.06 1.25
CA GLU A 45 0.13 4.41 1.46
C GLU A 45 0.49 4.47 2.96
N THR A 46 -0.39 5.04 3.80
CA THR A 46 -0.15 5.04 5.25
C THR A 46 -0.39 3.65 5.88
N ASN A 47 -1.24 2.82 5.26
CA ASN A 47 -1.38 1.43 5.68
C ASN A 47 -0.08 0.67 5.50
N VAL A 48 0.57 0.82 4.33
CA VAL A 48 1.92 0.28 4.06
C VAL A 48 2.93 0.81 5.08
N ALA A 49 2.94 2.12 5.31
CA ALA A 49 3.90 2.77 6.20
C ALA A 49 3.74 2.41 7.68
N SER A 50 2.57 1.89 8.09
CA SER A 50 2.27 1.53 9.48
C SER A 50 3.25 0.51 10.06
N VAL A 51 3.61 -0.51 9.31
CA VAL A 51 4.53 -1.54 9.80
C VAL A 51 5.86 -0.89 10.22
N ALA A 52 6.40 -0.02 9.36
CA ALA A 52 7.66 0.67 9.65
C ALA A 52 7.53 1.61 10.86
N SER A 53 6.46 2.41 10.95
CA SER A 53 6.30 3.38 12.03
C SER A 53 6.02 2.73 13.38
N TYR A 54 5.16 1.72 13.45
CA TYR A 54 4.91 0.98 14.71
C TYR A 54 6.16 0.25 15.22
N LEU A 55 7.04 -0.17 14.30
CA LEU A 55 8.33 -0.80 14.63
C LEU A 55 9.49 0.21 14.79
N GLY A 56 9.16 1.50 14.96
CA GLY A 56 10.11 2.54 15.39
C GLY A 56 10.96 3.15 14.28
N LEU A 57 10.69 2.88 13.00
CA LEU A 57 11.37 3.56 11.90
C LEU A 57 10.73 4.93 11.62
N PRO A 58 11.53 5.98 11.35
CA PRO A 58 11.02 7.30 11.05
C PRO A 58 10.31 7.33 9.68
N VAL A 59 9.04 7.73 9.70
CA VAL A 59 8.16 7.82 8.54
C VAL A 59 7.66 9.25 8.36
N LYS A 60 7.58 9.74 7.12
CA LYS A 60 6.94 11.01 6.78
C LYS A 60 5.83 10.81 5.74
N VAL A 61 4.70 11.46 5.97
CA VAL A 61 3.51 11.47 5.10
C VAL A 61 3.41 12.83 4.39
N LEU A 62 3.25 12.82 3.07
CA LEU A 62 2.98 14.02 2.27
C LEU A 62 1.52 14.01 1.83
N THR A 63 0.74 15.02 2.24
CA THR A 63 -0.71 15.01 1.99
C THR A 63 -1.31 16.41 1.90
N THR A 64 -2.63 16.50 1.77
CA THR A 64 -3.40 17.75 1.83
C THR A 64 -4.49 17.62 2.88
N PHE A 65 -4.87 18.75 3.49
CA PHE A 65 -5.92 18.80 4.50
C PHE A 65 -6.99 19.81 4.11
N VAL A 66 -8.23 19.54 4.46
CA VAL A 66 -9.28 20.56 4.41
C VAL A 66 -9.11 21.47 5.62
N LYS A 67 -8.87 22.78 5.38
CA LYS A 67 -8.59 23.77 6.42
C LYS A 67 -9.74 23.86 7.43
N GLY A 68 -9.42 23.72 8.71
CA GLY A 68 -10.37 23.81 9.83
C GLY A 68 -11.36 22.65 9.93
N SER A 69 -11.23 21.60 9.11
CA SER A 69 -12.12 20.45 9.17
C SER A 69 -11.83 19.57 10.41
N PRO A 70 -12.87 19.18 11.18
CA PRO A 70 -12.68 18.23 12.27
C PRO A 70 -12.16 16.85 11.80
N ILE A 71 -12.48 16.46 10.56
CA ILE A 71 -11.91 15.26 9.95
C ILE A 71 -10.40 15.42 9.68
N ALA A 72 -9.97 16.61 9.22
CA ALA A 72 -8.53 16.87 9.09
C ALA A 72 -7.81 16.80 10.44
N GLN A 73 -8.44 17.29 11.53
CA GLN A 73 -7.87 17.17 12.87
C GLN A 73 -7.78 15.71 13.32
N LEU A 74 -8.84 14.91 13.11
CA LEU A 74 -8.83 13.47 13.40
C LEU A 74 -7.70 12.75 12.65
N ILE A 75 -7.48 13.10 11.37
CA ILE A 75 -6.38 12.53 10.56
C ILE A 75 -5.03 12.89 11.15
N LYS A 76 -4.80 14.16 11.49
CA LYS A 76 -3.54 14.64 12.09
C LYS A 76 -3.25 13.94 13.42
N ASP A 77 -4.25 13.76 14.27
CA ASP A 77 -4.11 13.10 15.57
C ASP A 77 -3.83 11.60 15.38
N ASN A 78 -4.46 10.95 14.40
CA ASN A 78 -4.18 9.57 14.06
C ASN A 78 -2.74 9.39 13.54
N LEU A 79 -2.26 10.27 12.66
CA LEU A 79 -0.87 10.20 12.18
C LEU A 79 0.13 10.32 13.34
N ARG A 80 -0.11 11.24 14.29
CA ARG A 80 0.73 11.39 15.50
C ARG A 80 0.68 10.11 16.37
N SER A 81 -0.50 9.53 16.58
CA SER A 81 -0.64 8.30 17.36
C SER A 81 0.05 7.09 16.72
N ARG A 82 0.21 7.12 15.40
CA ARG A 82 0.96 6.12 14.63
C ARG A 82 2.45 6.45 14.48
N HIS A 83 2.95 7.48 15.19
CA HIS A 83 4.35 7.93 15.14
C HIS A 83 4.81 8.32 13.73
N MET A 84 3.91 8.88 12.93
CA MET A 84 4.21 9.37 11.58
C MET A 84 4.33 10.88 11.57
N ASP A 85 5.47 11.41 11.13
CA ASP A 85 5.58 12.81 10.76
C ASP A 85 4.74 13.08 9.53
N TYR A 86 4.23 14.29 9.40
CA TYR A 86 3.50 14.66 8.21
C TYR A 86 3.78 16.09 7.77
N GLU A 87 3.71 16.29 6.50
CA GLU A 87 3.75 17.60 5.84
C GLU A 87 2.57 17.72 4.87
N GLY A 88 1.83 18.80 4.93
CA GLY A 88 0.66 18.93 4.08
C GLY A 88 0.12 20.34 4.02
N VAL A 89 -0.47 20.67 2.88
CA VAL A 89 -1.10 21.96 2.62
C VAL A 89 -2.53 21.96 3.11
N GLU A 90 -2.94 23.06 3.74
CA GLU A 90 -4.33 23.30 4.12
C GLU A 90 -5.08 23.99 2.99
N VAL A 91 -6.05 23.29 2.42
CA VAL A 91 -6.90 23.77 1.31
C VAL A 91 -8.22 24.27 1.90
N PRO A 92 -8.68 25.49 1.58
CA PRO A 92 -10.00 25.95 1.97
C PRO A 92 -11.10 25.03 1.47
N GLN A 93 -12.11 24.76 2.29
CA GLN A 93 -13.22 23.89 1.91
C GLN A 93 -13.96 24.39 0.65
N GLY A 94 -14.15 25.68 0.50
CA GLY A 94 -14.90 26.27 -0.64
C GLY A 94 -16.42 26.17 -0.50
N GLY A 95 -16.92 26.14 0.73
CA GLY A 95 -18.35 26.02 1.03
C GLY A 95 -18.86 24.58 1.14
N PRO A 96 -20.16 24.36 1.34
CA PRO A 96 -20.75 23.03 1.60
C PRO A 96 -20.55 22.03 0.45
N TRP A 97 -20.35 22.49 -0.76
CA TRP A 97 -20.17 21.68 -1.97
C TRP A 97 -18.71 21.57 -2.43
N GLY A 98 -17.79 22.09 -1.61
CA GLY A 98 -16.36 22.12 -1.91
C GLY A 98 -15.64 20.85 -1.47
N TYR A 99 -14.38 21.02 -1.06
CA TYR A 99 -13.52 19.90 -0.69
C TYR A 99 -13.90 19.22 0.62
N ARG A 100 -13.68 17.92 0.67
CA ARG A 100 -13.72 17.09 1.88
C ARG A 100 -12.67 15.99 1.82
N HIS A 101 -12.39 15.34 2.95
CA HIS A 101 -11.67 14.07 2.95
C HIS A 101 -12.57 12.96 2.44
N GLN A 102 -12.01 12.00 1.72
CA GLN A 102 -12.74 10.88 1.15
C GLN A 102 -13.32 9.96 2.24
N PHE A 103 -14.39 9.25 1.91
CA PHE A 103 -14.94 8.19 2.72
C PHE A 103 -14.88 6.85 1.99
N ASN A 104 -14.44 5.82 2.71
CA ASN A 104 -14.58 4.41 2.30
C ASN A 104 -15.61 3.76 3.23
N ILE A 105 -16.73 3.37 2.69
CA ILE A 105 -17.73 2.62 3.45
C ILE A 105 -17.46 1.15 3.18
N ALA A 106 -17.01 0.42 4.19
CA ALA A 106 -16.53 -0.94 4.05
C ALA A 106 -17.30 -1.90 4.95
N ASP A 107 -18.16 -2.69 4.35
CA ASP A 107 -18.76 -3.86 4.97
C ASP A 107 -17.78 -5.03 4.86
N SER A 108 -17.27 -5.51 5.98
CA SER A 108 -16.26 -6.59 6.02
C SER A 108 -16.82 -7.96 5.63
N GLY A 109 -18.14 -8.10 5.56
CA GLY A 109 -18.78 -9.39 5.31
C GLY A 109 -18.71 -10.34 6.51
N CYS A 110 -19.25 -11.55 6.34
CA CYS A 110 -19.16 -12.63 7.33
C CYS A 110 -19.56 -13.97 6.69
N GLY A 111 -18.80 -15.03 6.88
CA GLY A 111 -19.08 -16.37 6.37
C GLY A 111 -19.25 -16.37 4.85
N SER A 112 -20.42 -16.80 4.38
CA SER A 112 -20.76 -16.83 2.95
C SER A 112 -21.07 -15.45 2.33
N ARG A 113 -21.27 -14.41 3.16
CA ARG A 113 -21.54 -13.06 2.69
C ARG A 113 -20.24 -12.29 2.49
N GLY A 114 -19.86 -12.08 1.23
CA GLY A 114 -18.65 -11.37 0.87
C GLY A 114 -18.65 -9.89 1.28
N PRO A 115 -17.47 -9.28 1.45
CA PRO A 115 -17.32 -7.88 1.80
C PRO A 115 -17.80 -6.98 0.65
N ARG A 116 -18.26 -5.77 1.01
CA ARG A 116 -18.59 -4.71 0.05
C ARG A 116 -17.90 -3.41 0.43
N VAL A 117 -17.27 -2.77 -0.54
CA VAL A 117 -16.61 -1.48 -0.34
C VAL A 117 -17.20 -0.46 -1.30
N TRP A 118 -17.56 0.69 -0.75
CA TRP A 118 -17.99 1.85 -1.52
C TRP A 118 -17.04 3.01 -1.28
N ASN A 119 -16.37 3.44 -2.34
CA ASN A 119 -15.46 4.58 -2.29
C ASN A 119 -16.22 5.85 -2.64
N ASP A 120 -16.48 6.69 -1.65
CA ASP A 120 -17.06 8.00 -1.85
C ASP A 120 -15.96 9.07 -1.87
N ARG A 121 -15.58 9.44 -3.08
CA ARG A 121 -14.49 10.39 -3.36
C ARG A 121 -14.95 11.70 -3.96
N ALA A 122 -16.25 12.02 -3.87
CA ALA A 122 -16.76 13.31 -4.31
C ALA A 122 -16.11 14.46 -3.50
N GLY A 123 -15.60 15.47 -4.17
CA GLY A 123 -14.92 16.60 -3.53
C GLY A 123 -13.64 16.25 -2.76
N GLU A 124 -13.00 15.14 -3.06
CA GLU A 124 -11.79 14.69 -2.36
C GLU A 124 -10.65 15.70 -2.47
N VAL A 125 -10.17 16.20 -1.33
CA VAL A 125 -9.09 17.18 -1.25
C VAL A 125 -7.76 16.61 -1.73
N GLY A 126 -7.52 15.32 -1.56
CA GLY A 126 -6.29 14.66 -2.03
C GLY A 126 -6.04 14.77 -3.54
N ARG A 127 -7.07 15.05 -4.33
CA ARG A 127 -6.92 15.31 -5.77
C ARG A 127 -6.15 16.60 -6.09
N THR A 128 -5.97 17.48 -5.09
CA THR A 128 -5.23 18.73 -5.23
C THR A 128 -3.74 18.61 -4.93
N LEU A 129 -3.26 17.42 -4.47
CA LEU A 129 -1.83 17.19 -4.23
C LEU A 129 -0.99 17.65 -5.42
N ASN A 130 -0.05 18.54 -5.15
CA ASN A 130 0.78 19.13 -6.19
C ASN A 130 2.25 19.22 -5.75
N VAL A 131 3.16 19.05 -6.69
CA VAL A 131 4.61 19.11 -6.43
C VAL A 131 5.04 20.46 -5.87
N LYS A 132 4.35 21.55 -6.23
CA LYS A 132 4.64 22.92 -5.76
C LYS A 132 4.44 23.10 -4.25
N ASP A 133 3.71 22.20 -3.62
CA ASP A 133 3.37 22.28 -2.20
C ASP A 133 4.48 21.73 -1.30
N PHE A 134 5.52 21.11 -1.90
CA PHE A 134 6.58 20.41 -1.18
C PHE A 134 7.96 20.80 -1.69
N ASP A 135 8.88 21.09 -0.78
CA ASP A 135 10.30 21.31 -1.09
C ASP A 135 11.00 19.94 -1.22
N LEU A 136 11.00 19.39 -2.44
CA LEU A 136 11.59 18.06 -2.71
C LEU A 136 13.12 18.04 -2.54
N ASP A 137 13.81 19.15 -2.79
CA ASP A 137 15.26 19.25 -2.58
C ASP A 137 15.59 19.22 -1.08
N ARG A 138 14.74 19.79 -0.23
CA ARG A 138 14.85 19.66 1.23
C ARG A 138 14.56 18.24 1.66
N ILE A 139 13.43 17.66 1.24
CA ILE A 139 12.98 16.33 1.68
C ILE A 139 13.98 15.24 1.28
N PHE A 140 14.31 15.14 -0.01
CA PHE A 140 15.19 14.06 -0.50
C PHE A 140 16.67 14.38 -0.37
N GLY A 141 17.05 15.67 -0.47
CA GLY A 141 18.43 16.11 -0.45
C GLY A 141 18.96 16.35 0.97
N LYS A 142 18.35 17.28 1.72
CA LYS A 142 18.84 17.72 3.04
C LYS A 142 18.42 16.78 4.17
N GLU A 143 17.12 16.46 4.27
CA GLU A 143 16.61 15.53 5.28
C GLU A 143 17.05 14.10 4.95
N GLY A 144 17.00 13.73 3.69
CA GLY A 144 17.34 12.41 3.20
C GLY A 144 16.26 11.36 3.51
N VAL A 145 16.01 10.52 2.52
CA VAL A 145 14.99 9.47 2.55
C VAL A 145 15.59 8.19 2.00
N GLN A 146 15.38 7.06 2.67
CA GLN A 146 15.88 5.77 2.19
C GLN A 146 14.97 5.20 1.10
N ILE A 147 13.64 5.16 1.35
CA ILE A 147 12.64 4.67 0.40
C ILE A 147 11.50 5.68 0.30
N VAL A 148 11.05 5.98 -0.92
CA VAL A 148 9.72 6.54 -1.16
C VAL A 148 8.81 5.44 -1.68
N HIS A 149 7.64 5.29 -1.07
CA HIS A 149 6.63 4.34 -1.54
C HIS A 149 5.48 5.08 -2.22
N LEU A 150 5.26 4.76 -3.47
CA LEU A 150 4.20 5.30 -4.32
C LEU A 150 3.13 4.24 -4.55
N SER A 151 1.89 4.65 -4.61
CA SER A 151 0.77 3.79 -4.98
C SER A 151 0.08 4.33 -6.22
N GLY A 152 -0.29 3.43 -7.11
CA GLY A 152 -1.10 3.75 -8.26
C GLY A 152 -2.47 4.33 -7.91
N LEU A 153 -2.95 4.09 -6.70
CA LEU A 153 -4.19 4.69 -6.23
C LEU A 153 -4.09 6.23 -6.19
N VAL A 154 -3.08 6.79 -5.54
CA VAL A 154 -2.83 8.25 -5.54
C VAL A 154 -2.50 8.74 -6.94
N GLY A 155 -1.65 8.01 -7.67
CA GLY A 155 -1.29 8.37 -9.04
C GLY A 155 -2.48 8.48 -9.99
N ALA A 156 -3.57 7.78 -9.74
CA ALA A 156 -4.75 7.77 -10.60
C ALA A 156 -5.87 8.75 -10.17
N LEU A 157 -5.75 9.48 -9.05
CA LEU A 157 -6.83 10.34 -8.54
C LEU A 157 -7.16 11.53 -9.44
N SER A 158 -6.14 12.20 -9.98
CA SER A 158 -6.28 13.36 -10.87
C SER A 158 -5.05 13.51 -11.75
N PRO A 159 -5.09 14.34 -12.81
CA PRO A 159 -3.90 14.69 -13.57
C PRO A 159 -2.79 15.33 -12.70
N GLU A 160 -3.17 16.13 -11.71
CA GLU A 160 -2.24 16.78 -10.77
C GLU A 160 -1.51 15.73 -9.93
N THR A 161 -2.23 14.76 -9.36
CA THR A 161 -1.61 13.70 -8.55
C THR A 161 -0.77 12.75 -9.38
N SER A 162 -1.16 12.47 -10.62
CA SER A 162 -0.35 11.71 -11.57
C SER A 162 1.00 12.38 -11.79
N LYS A 163 0.99 13.68 -12.10
CA LYS A 163 2.20 14.49 -12.27
C LYS A 163 3.01 14.57 -10.98
N PHE A 164 2.35 14.76 -9.84
CA PHE A 164 2.99 14.79 -8.53
C PHE A 164 3.77 13.50 -8.25
N CYS A 165 3.16 12.33 -8.43
CA CYS A 165 3.83 11.05 -8.21
C CYS A 165 5.04 10.87 -9.14
N LEU A 166 4.92 11.28 -10.40
CA LEU A 166 6.01 11.21 -11.36
C LEU A 166 7.19 12.12 -10.99
N GLU A 167 6.92 13.39 -10.64
CA GLU A 167 7.96 14.34 -10.21
C GLU A 167 8.61 13.91 -8.89
N LEU A 168 7.83 13.31 -7.98
CA LEU A 168 8.35 12.75 -6.73
C LEU A 168 9.31 11.58 -7.01
N ALA A 169 8.95 10.68 -7.94
CA ALA A 169 9.81 9.57 -8.37
C ALA A 169 11.13 10.08 -9.00
N ARG A 170 11.04 11.10 -9.86
CA ARG A 170 12.21 11.73 -10.49
C ARG A 170 13.13 12.38 -9.46
N ALA A 171 12.57 13.11 -8.49
CA ALA A 171 13.31 13.72 -7.40
C ALA A 171 13.98 12.67 -6.51
N ALA A 172 13.25 11.61 -6.12
CA ALA A 172 13.81 10.50 -5.36
C ALA A 172 15.01 9.88 -6.07
N LYS A 173 14.88 9.59 -7.37
CA LYS A 173 15.98 9.05 -8.19
C LYS A 173 17.19 9.97 -8.22
N LYS A 174 16.97 11.28 -8.41
CA LYS A 174 18.04 12.32 -8.41
C LYS A 174 18.87 12.27 -7.14
N TYR A 175 18.25 12.03 -5.98
CA TYR A 175 18.91 12.02 -4.67
C TYR A 175 19.30 10.62 -4.16
N GLY A 176 19.18 9.59 -4.98
CA GLY A 176 19.55 8.21 -4.63
C GLY A 176 18.61 7.53 -3.63
N THR A 177 17.41 8.08 -3.44
CA THR A 177 16.32 7.44 -2.67
C THR A 177 15.76 6.30 -3.50
N LYS A 178 15.52 5.13 -2.89
CA LYS A 178 14.89 3.99 -3.53
C LYS A 178 13.40 4.21 -3.73
N ILE A 179 12.86 3.70 -4.81
CA ILE A 179 11.46 3.87 -5.19
C ILE A 179 10.76 2.52 -5.13
N SER A 180 9.76 2.43 -4.25
CA SER A 180 8.78 1.33 -4.24
C SER A 180 7.50 1.80 -4.90
N PHE A 181 6.99 1.04 -5.87
CA PHE A 181 5.75 1.36 -6.56
C PHE A 181 4.80 0.18 -6.54
N ASP A 182 3.68 0.33 -5.85
CA ASP A 182 2.54 -0.56 -5.89
C ASP A 182 1.58 -0.10 -6.99
N LEU A 183 1.37 -0.94 -8.00
CA LEU A 183 0.53 -0.62 -9.15
C LEU A 183 -0.93 -0.38 -8.77
N ASN A 184 -1.45 -1.12 -7.82
CA ASN A 184 -2.72 -0.89 -7.11
C ASN A 184 -3.87 -0.44 -8.03
N TYR A 185 -4.11 -1.17 -9.12
CA TYR A 185 -5.12 -0.86 -10.13
C TYR A 185 -6.53 -0.74 -9.55
N ARG A 186 -7.25 0.27 -10.01
CA ARG A 186 -8.67 0.46 -9.69
C ARG A 186 -9.43 0.90 -10.95
N ALA A 187 -10.21 0.01 -11.53
CA ALA A 187 -10.93 0.24 -12.79
C ALA A 187 -11.72 1.56 -12.82
N THR A 188 -12.35 1.93 -11.69
CA THR A 188 -13.15 3.15 -11.58
C THR A 188 -12.35 4.43 -11.74
N PHE A 189 -11.06 4.45 -11.38
CA PHE A 189 -10.17 5.61 -11.54
C PHE A 189 -9.52 5.66 -12.92
N TRP A 190 -9.39 4.52 -13.57
CA TRP A 190 -8.78 4.40 -14.89
C TRP A 190 -9.72 4.73 -16.03
N LYS A 191 -11.03 4.57 -15.80
CA LYS A 191 -12.06 4.77 -16.84
C LYS A 191 -11.94 6.12 -17.55
N GLY A 192 -11.64 6.09 -18.85
CA GLY A 192 -11.46 7.27 -19.70
C GLY A 192 -10.09 7.94 -19.58
N ARG A 193 -9.16 7.38 -18.82
CA ARG A 193 -7.79 7.86 -18.64
C ARG A 193 -6.74 6.78 -18.89
N GLU A 194 -7.13 5.67 -19.48
CA GLU A 194 -6.28 4.47 -19.60
C GLU A 194 -4.96 4.78 -20.30
N LYS A 195 -5.00 5.50 -21.41
CA LYS A 195 -3.79 5.89 -22.16
C LYS A 195 -2.87 6.83 -21.39
N GLU A 196 -3.44 7.82 -20.70
CA GLU A 196 -2.70 8.77 -19.85
C GLU A 196 -2.02 8.03 -18.70
N LEU A 197 -2.79 7.24 -17.95
CA LEU A 197 -2.29 6.55 -16.77
C LEU A 197 -1.27 5.46 -17.11
N SER A 198 -1.48 4.70 -18.19
CA SER A 198 -0.48 3.73 -18.67
C SER A 198 0.86 4.38 -18.96
N ALA A 199 0.88 5.56 -19.59
CA ALA A 199 2.13 6.27 -19.88
C ALA A 199 2.83 6.72 -18.59
N ILE A 200 2.10 7.30 -17.63
CA ILE A 200 2.64 7.78 -16.35
C ILE A 200 3.14 6.61 -15.49
N PHE A 201 2.37 5.53 -15.40
CA PHE A 201 2.77 4.35 -14.63
C PHE A 201 4.00 3.67 -15.23
N ALA A 202 4.11 3.62 -16.56
CA ALA A 202 5.30 3.13 -17.23
C ALA A 202 6.55 3.99 -16.91
N GLU A 203 6.40 5.31 -16.88
CA GLU A 203 7.51 6.20 -16.49
C GLU A 203 7.94 5.98 -15.03
N ILE A 204 6.99 5.89 -14.10
CA ILE A 204 7.30 5.60 -12.68
C ILE A 204 7.95 4.21 -12.56
N ALA A 205 7.39 3.19 -13.21
CA ALA A 205 7.92 1.83 -13.18
C ALA A 205 9.35 1.76 -13.76
N SER A 206 9.66 2.59 -14.77
CA SER A 206 10.99 2.63 -15.39
C SER A 206 12.11 3.09 -14.43
N VAL A 207 11.77 3.81 -13.35
CA VAL A 207 12.71 4.30 -12.34
C VAL A 207 12.58 3.58 -11.00
N ALA A 208 11.56 2.76 -10.83
CA ALA A 208 11.31 2.02 -9.59
C ALA A 208 12.38 0.95 -9.32
N ASP A 209 12.70 0.75 -8.05
CA ASP A 209 13.59 -0.31 -7.56
C ASP A 209 12.78 -1.54 -7.11
N VAL A 210 11.56 -1.33 -6.60
CA VAL A 210 10.61 -2.35 -6.15
C VAL A 210 9.27 -2.13 -6.84
N LEU A 211 8.76 -3.16 -7.52
CA LEU A 211 7.44 -3.17 -8.14
C LEU A 211 6.54 -4.19 -7.44
N VAL A 212 5.36 -3.75 -7.03
CA VAL A 212 4.36 -4.61 -6.39
C VAL A 212 3.06 -4.55 -7.19
N GLY A 213 2.39 -5.67 -7.26
CA GLY A 213 1.10 -5.79 -7.93
C GLY A 213 0.75 -7.25 -8.16
N ASN A 214 -0.53 -7.53 -8.33
CA ASN A 214 -0.99 -8.84 -8.77
C ASN A 214 -0.92 -8.96 -10.31
N GLU A 215 -1.31 -10.11 -10.84
CA GLU A 215 -1.30 -10.37 -12.28
C GLU A 215 -2.16 -9.39 -13.09
N GLU A 216 -3.28 -8.93 -12.54
CA GLU A 216 -4.16 -7.95 -13.18
C GLU A 216 -3.52 -6.57 -13.20
N ASP A 217 -2.89 -6.17 -12.08
CA ASP A 217 -2.20 -4.88 -11.96
C ASP A 217 -1.09 -4.73 -13.02
N PHE A 218 -0.23 -5.73 -13.18
CA PHE A 218 0.85 -5.69 -14.19
C PHE A 218 0.30 -5.66 -15.62
N GLN A 219 -0.78 -6.39 -15.89
CA GLN A 219 -1.37 -6.42 -17.22
C GLN A 219 -2.04 -5.10 -17.57
N LEU A 220 -2.87 -4.56 -16.68
CA LEU A 220 -3.69 -3.39 -16.97
C LEU A 220 -2.92 -2.08 -16.82
N CYS A 221 -2.01 -1.98 -15.85
CA CYS A 221 -1.23 -0.76 -15.67
C CYS A 221 -0.05 -0.65 -16.63
N LEU A 222 0.66 -1.75 -16.88
CA LEU A 222 1.92 -1.73 -17.63
C LEU A 222 1.82 -2.41 -19.01
N GLY A 223 0.66 -2.95 -19.36
CA GLY A 223 0.45 -3.63 -20.65
C GLY A 223 1.25 -4.93 -20.80
N VAL A 224 1.76 -5.51 -19.71
CA VAL A 224 2.54 -6.73 -19.76
C VAL A 224 1.62 -7.94 -19.73
N LYS A 225 1.68 -8.75 -20.79
CA LYS A 225 0.84 -9.96 -20.90
C LYS A 225 1.19 -10.97 -19.81
N GLY A 226 0.20 -11.37 -19.04
CA GLY A 226 0.31 -12.32 -17.91
C GLY A 226 -0.71 -13.45 -17.97
N PRO A 227 -0.82 -14.27 -16.92
CA PRO A 227 -1.83 -15.32 -16.81
C PRO A 227 -3.23 -14.69 -16.67
N GLU A 228 -4.26 -15.47 -17.00
CA GLU A 228 -5.64 -15.05 -16.73
C GLU A 228 -5.86 -14.89 -15.21
N ALA A 229 -6.42 -13.74 -14.83
CA ALA A 229 -6.79 -13.48 -13.44
C ALA A 229 -7.81 -14.53 -12.97
N GLY A 230 -7.55 -15.17 -11.83
CA GLY A 230 -8.46 -16.17 -11.27
C GLY A 230 -8.29 -17.60 -11.79
N GLY A 231 -7.26 -17.91 -12.57
CA GLY A 231 -6.95 -19.26 -13.07
C GLY A 231 -6.92 -20.32 -11.95
N LYS A 232 -7.33 -21.56 -12.28
CA LYS A 232 -7.45 -22.67 -11.31
C LYS A 232 -6.08 -23.18 -10.87
N GLY A 233 -5.93 -23.35 -9.56
CA GLY A 233 -4.78 -24.00 -8.93
C GLY A 233 -3.59 -23.07 -8.69
N LEU A 234 -3.15 -23.05 -7.45
CA LEU A 234 -2.13 -22.12 -6.95
C LEU A 234 -0.76 -22.30 -7.60
N LYS A 235 -0.36 -23.55 -7.87
CA LYS A 235 0.91 -23.86 -8.55
C LYS A 235 0.96 -23.27 -9.96
N ALA A 236 -0.14 -23.36 -10.71
CA ALA A 236 -0.23 -22.74 -12.03
C ALA A 236 -0.15 -21.22 -11.96
N LYS A 237 -0.74 -20.60 -10.93
CA LYS A 237 -0.62 -19.15 -10.67
C LYS A 237 0.81 -18.74 -10.39
N ILE A 238 1.55 -19.48 -9.59
CA ILE A 238 2.96 -19.21 -9.28
C ILE A 238 3.81 -19.22 -10.56
N GLU A 239 3.71 -20.24 -11.39
CA GLU A 239 4.48 -20.31 -12.62
C GLU A 239 4.04 -19.24 -13.65
N GLY A 240 2.74 -18.98 -13.75
CA GLY A 240 2.21 -17.88 -14.57
C GLY A 240 2.71 -16.51 -14.12
N PHE A 241 2.77 -16.25 -12.81
CA PHE A 241 3.33 -15.04 -12.25
C PHE A 241 4.83 -14.92 -12.56
N LYS A 242 5.60 -15.97 -12.36
CA LYS A 242 7.04 -15.98 -12.70
C LYS A 242 7.28 -15.64 -14.17
N GLU A 243 6.48 -16.21 -15.06
CA GLU A 243 6.60 -15.94 -16.50
C GLU A 243 6.26 -14.48 -16.83
N MET A 244 5.21 -13.95 -16.23
CA MET A 244 4.85 -12.53 -16.39
C MET A 244 5.97 -11.62 -15.89
N ILE A 245 6.52 -11.87 -14.71
CA ILE A 245 7.60 -11.06 -14.15
C ILE A 245 8.88 -11.12 -14.99
N ARG A 246 9.18 -12.24 -15.66
CA ARG A 246 10.30 -12.28 -16.61
C ARG A 246 10.12 -11.23 -17.73
N ARG A 247 8.88 -11.06 -18.22
CA ARG A 247 8.55 -10.01 -19.22
C ARG A 247 8.62 -8.61 -18.62
N VAL A 248 8.12 -8.43 -17.38
CA VAL A 248 8.23 -7.15 -16.67
C VAL A 248 9.70 -6.75 -16.49
N LYS A 249 10.59 -7.67 -16.13
CA LYS A 249 12.04 -7.42 -16.01
C LYS A 249 12.67 -6.97 -17.32
N GLN A 250 12.22 -7.50 -18.46
CA GLN A 250 12.70 -7.07 -19.77
C GLN A 250 12.26 -5.65 -20.11
N ALA A 251 11.03 -5.29 -19.76
CA ALA A 251 10.47 -3.95 -20.01
C ALA A 251 10.98 -2.89 -19.01
N TYR A 252 11.21 -3.29 -17.77
CA TYR A 252 11.58 -2.40 -16.65
C TYR A 252 12.82 -2.92 -15.90
N PRO A 253 14.00 -2.92 -16.53
CA PRO A 253 15.21 -3.57 -15.99
C PRO A 253 15.81 -2.90 -14.75
N ASN A 254 15.38 -1.68 -14.40
CA ASN A 254 15.85 -0.98 -13.20
C ASN A 254 15.29 -1.60 -11.89
N ALA A 255 14.09 -2.16 -11.93
CA ALA A 255 13.55 -2.82 -10.77
C ALA A 255 14.28 -4.13 -10.48
N SER A 256 14.70 -4.29 -9.24
CA SER A 256 15.40 -5.49 -8.77
C SER A 256 14.51 -6.41 -7.95
N THR A 257 13.35 -5.91 -7.49
CA THR A 257 12.42 -6.65 -6.62
C THR A 257 11.00 -6.53 -7.13
N TYR A 258 10.32 -7.67 -7.18
CA TYR A 258 8.93 -7.79 -7.61
C TYR A 258 8.20 -8.68 -6.61
N GLY A 259 7.04 -8.24 -6.13
CA GLY A 259 6.31 -8.98 -5.11
C GLY A 259 4.80 -8.95 -5.32
N THR A 260 4.13 -10.01 -4.87
CA THR A 260 2.68 -10.09 -4.78
C THR A 260 2.24 -11.08 -3.72
N THR A 261 1.01 -10.91 -3.27
CA THR A 261 0.33 -11.90 -2.44
C THR A 261 -0.43 -12.90 -3.31
N LEU A 262 -0.46 -14.14 -2.87
CA LEU A 262 -1.26 -15.21 -3.45
C LEU A 262 -2.44 -15.47 -2.52
N ARG A 263 -3.65 -15.40 -3.05
CA ARG A 263 -4.84 -15.57 -2.22
C ARG A 263 -5.89 -16.42 -2.92
N GLU A 264 -6.44 -17.36 -2.15
CA GLU A 264 -7.66 -18.06 -2.49
C GLU A 264 -8.68 -17.82 -1.37
N VAL A 265 -9.90 -17.46 -1.73
CA VAL A 265 -10.98 -17.18 -0.79
C VAL A 265 -11.81 -18.45 -0.67
N VAL A 266 -11.77 -19.09 0.51
CA VAL A 266 -12.65 -20.22 0.84
C VAL A 266 -14.02 -19.69 1.23
N ASP A 267 -14.05 -18.78 2.19
CA ASP A 267 -15.17 -17.92 2.54
C ASP A 267 -14.66 -16.57 3.04
N THR A 268 -15.53 -15.67 3.52
CA THR A 268 -15.13 -14.32 3.94
C THR A 268 -14.12 -14.33 5.09
N ASN A 269 -14.20 -15.32 5.98
CA ASN A 269 -13.36 -15.41 7.18
C ASN A 269 -12.24 -16.46 7.05
N HIS A 270 -12.14 -17.15 5.91
CA HIS A 270 -11.21 -18.24 5.67
C HIS A 270 -10.50 -18.04 4.33
N HIS A 271 -9.21 -17.86 4.36
CA HIS A 271 -8.40 -17.69 3.15
C HIS A 271 -7.18 -18.60 3.16
N LEU A 272 -6.78 -19.06 1.99
CA LEU A 272 -5.43 -19.53 1.75
C LEU A 272 -4.59 -18.33 1.33
N TRP A 273 -3.58 -18.02 2.13
CA TRP A 273 -2.75 -16.83 2.01
C TRP A 273 -1.30 -17.19 1.81
N GLY A 274 -0.74 -16.81 0.69
CA GLY A 274 0.65 -17.00 0.30
C GLY A 274 1.27 -15.73 -0.25
N ALA A 275 2.53 -15.81 -0.65
CA ALA A 275 3.21 -14.70 -1.31
C ALA A 275 4.29 -15.23 -2.26
N ILE A 276 4.61 -14.45 -3.28
CA ILE A 276 5.74 -14.71 -4.16
C ILE A 276 6.50 -13.42 -4.38
N MET A 277 7.83 -13.51 -4.34
CA MET A 277 8.72 -12.39 -4.58
C MET A 277 9.91 -12.84 -5.43
N SER A 278 10.34 -11.96 -6.32
CA SER A 278 11.63 -12.09 -6.99
C SER A 278 12.56 -10.99 -6.50
N ALA A 279 13.77 -11.34 -6.08
CA ALA A 279 14.82 -10.41 -5.72
C ALA A 279 16.06 -10.71 -6.57
N GLY A 280 16.45 -9.78 -7.43
CA GLY A 280 17.45 -10.06 -8.46
C GLY A 280 17.00 -11.22 -9.35
N ASN A 281 17.73 -12.32 -9.35
CA ASN A 281 17.40 -13.53 -10.11
C ASN A 281 16.79 -14.66 -9.26
N GLU A 282 16.63 -14.46 -7.96
CA GLU A 282 16.12 -15.45 -7.03
C GLU A 282 14.62 -15.31 -6.83
N TRP A 283 13.96 -16.46 -6.59
CA TRP A 283 12.55 -16.54 -6.29
C TRP A 283 12.34 -16.99 -4.86
N HIS A 284 11.54 -16.27 -4.13
CA HIS A 284 11.12 -16.58 -2.77
C HIS A 284 9.62 -16.76 -2.75
N VAL A 285 9.15 -17.95 -2.38
CA VAL A 285 7.74 -18.31 -2.37
C VAL A 285 7.33 -18.71 -0.97
N VAL A 286 6.29 -18.12 -0.48
CA VAL A 286 5.56 -18.59 0.70
C VAL A 286 4.34 -19.34 0.20
N GLU A 287 4.38 -20.66 0.35
CA GLU A 287 3.24 -21.51 0.01
C GLU A 287 2.01 -21.06 0.81
N PRO A 288 0.82 -21.07 0.19
CA PRO A 288 -0.37 -20.64 0.88
C PRO A 288 -0.66 -21.46 2.13
N ARG A 289 -0.90 -20.74 3.20
CA ARG A 289 -1.31 -21.25 4.49
C ARG A 289 -2.73 -20.82 4.78
N ASP A 290 -3.46 -21.65 5.49
CA ASP A 290 -4.78 -21.34 5.99
C ASP A 290 -4.70 -20.24 7.04
N ILE A 291 -5.49 -19.17 6.87
CA ILE A 291 -5.61 -18.09 7.83
C ILE A 291 -7.08 -17.75 8.11
N THR A 292 -7.37 -17.46 9.36
CA THR A 292 -8.63 -16.87 9.75
C THR A 292 -8.58 -15.34 9.59
N VAL A 293 -9.56 -14.79 8.90
CA VAL A 293 -9.63 -13.37 8.54
C VAL A 293 -10.78 -12.73 9.29
N LEU A 294 -10.50 -11.69 10.05
CA LEU A 294 -11.51 -10.82 10.66
C LEU A 294 -11.96 -9.74 9.66
N ASP A 295 -10.99 -9.10 9.00
CA ASP A 295 -11.20 -8.18 7.89
C ASP A 295 -10.11 -8.36 6.85
N ARG A 296 -10.49 -8.52 5.59
CA ARG A 296 -9.52 -8.78 4.51
C ARG A 296 -8.83 -7.52 3.97
N ILE A 297 -9.39 -6.33 4.27
CA ILE A 297 -8.86 -5.07 3.76
C ILE A 297 -7.55 -4.75 4.45
N GLY A 298 -6.56 -4.27 3.69
CA GLY A 298 -5.24 -3.95 4.23
C GLY A 298 -4.24 -5.11 4.29
N GLY A 299 -4.65 -6.36 4.01
CA GLY A 299 -3.71 -7.49 3.98
C GLY A 299 -2.58 -7.31 2.95
N GLY A 300 -2.90 -6.78 1.75
CA GLY A 300 -1.91 -6.42 0.74
C GLY A 300 -0.96 -5.31 1.22
N ASP A 301 -1.53 -4.25 1.79
CA ASP A 301 -0.76 -3.13 2.34
C ASP A 301 0.18 -3.61 3.47
N GLY A 302 -0.31 -4.51 4.34
CA GLY A 302 0.49 -5.14 5.40
C GLY A 302 1.65 -5.97 4.83
N PHE A 303 1.43 -6.72 3.74
CA PHE A 303 2.49 -7.44 3.04
C PHE A 303 3.57 -6.50 2.51
N VAL A 304 3.17 -5.46 1.80
CA VAL A 304 4.12 -4.46 1.25
C VAL A 304 4.86 -3.76 2.37
N GLY A 305 4.15 -3.34 3.43
CA GLY A 305 4.73 -2.69 4.59
C GLY A 305 5.78 -3.55 5.30
N GLY A 306 5.48 -4.83 5.53
CA GLY A 306 6.41 -5.78 6.14
C GLY A 306 7.62 -6.06 5.24
N MET A 307 7.41 -6.19 3.94
CA MET A 307 8.49 -6.37 2.96
C MET A 307 9.42 -5.14 2.95
N LEU A 308 8.88 -3.94 2.88
CA LEU A 308 9.67 -2.70 2.91
C LEU A 308 10.40 -2.52 4.24
N TYR A 309 9.77 -2.87 5.36
CA TYR A 309 10.44 -2.87 6.66
C TYR A 309 11.66 -3.78 6.67
N ALA A 310 11.52 -5.02 6.20
CA ALA A 310 12.62 -5.98 6.14
C ALA A 310 13.77 -5.51 5.21
N ILE A 311 13.45 -4.85 4.11
CA ILE A 311 14.42 -4.18 3.23
C ILE A 311 15.15 -3.07 4.00
N LEU A 312 14.41 -2.20 4.71
CA LEU A 312 14.96 -1.10 5.51
C LEU A 312 15.88 -1.58 6.64
N LYS A 313 15.60 -2.75 7.20
CA LYS A 313 16.45 -3.41 8.20
C LYS A 313 17.69 -4.07 7.59
N GLY A 314 17.81 -4.12 6.27
CA GLY A 314 18.93 -4.77 5.59
C GLY A 314 18.93 -6.29 5.72
N TRP A 315 17.78 -6.91 5.93
CA TRP A 315 17.68 -8.38 6.02
C TRP A 315 17.84 -9.03 4.64
N GLU A 316 18.07 -10.36 4.64
CA GLU A 316 18.15 -11.15 3.42
C GLU A 316 16.78 -11.28 2.73
N PRO A 317 16.74 -11.41 1.39
CA PRO A 317 15.49 -11.41 0.62
C PRO A 317 14.45 -12.45 1.04
N GLU A 318 14.89 -13.61 1.51
CA GLU A 318 13.97 -14.62 2.05
C GLU A 318 13.13 -14.06 3.21
N LYS A 319 13.75 -13.29 4.11
CA LYS A 319 13.06 -12.64 5.23
C LYS A 319 12.12 -11.53 4.78
N TRP A 320 12.36 -10.89 3.63
CA TRP A 320 11.46 -9.86 3.11
C TRP A 320 10.07 -10.43 2.82
N VAL A 321 10.01 -11.57 2.10
CA VAL A 321 8.74 -12.20 1.77
C VAL A 321 8.08 -12.84 2.98
N GLN A 322 8.86 -13.43 3.90
CA GLN A 322 8.34 -14.05 5.13
C GLN A 322 7.72 -13.02 6.07
N PHE A 323 8.44 -11.94 6.34
CA PHE A 323 7.96 -10.86 7.20
C PHE A 323 6.80 -10.10 6.56
N GLY A 324 6.86 -9.88 5.24
CA GLY A 324 5.75 -9.32 4.47
C GLY A 324 4.49 -10.18 4.59
N TRP A 325 4.61 -11.49 4.36
CA TRP A 325 3.50 -12.44 4.50
C TRP A 325 2.87 -12.38 5.90
N ALA A 326 3.70 -12.41 6.95
CA ALA A 326 3.24 -12.40 8.33
C ALA A 326 2.60 -11.06 8.72
N SER A 327 3.14 -9.93 8.23
CA SER A 327 2.56 -8.60 8.44
C SER A 327 1.20 -8.45 7.74
N GLY A 328 1.05 -9.01 6.52
CA GLY A 328 -0.21 -9.07 5.82
C GLY A 328 -1.25 -9.94 6.55
N ALA A 329 -0.83 -11.10 7.04
CA ALA A 329 -1.67 -11.96 7.87
C ALA A 329 -2.09 -11.24 9.17
N LEU A 330 -1.18 -10.54 9.85
CA LEU A 330 -1.50 -9.73 11.04
C LEU A 330 -2.59 -8.69 10.72
N ALA A 331 -2.45 -7.97 9.61
CA ALA A 331 -3.42 -6.94 9.21
C ALA A 331 -4.84 -7.53 9.09
N THR A 332 -4.98 -8.75 8.58
CA THR A 332 -6.29 -9.40 8.43
C THR A 332 -6.94 -9.83 9.74
N THR A 333 -6.23 -9.82 10.85
CA THR A 333 -6.74 -10.11 12.20
C THR A 333 -7.26 -8.88 12.94
N MET A 334 -7.22 -7.72 12.31
CA MET A 334 -7.60 -6.44 12.91
C MET A 334 -8.81 -5.85 12.19
N MET A 335 -9.68 -5.16 12.93
CA MET A 335 -10.76 -4.37 12.34
C MET A 335 -10.24 -3.00 11.91
N SER A 336 -9.16 -3.01 11.12
CA SER A 336 -8.51 -1.82 10.56
C SER A 336 -7.91 -2.16 9.19
N ASP A 337 -7.59 -1.14 8.41
CA ASP A 337 -6.96 -1.32 7.09
C ASP A 337 -5.45 -1.57 7.17
N TYR A 338 -4.85 -1.56 8.35
CA TYR A 338 -3.40 -1.64 8.50
C TYR A 338 -2.98 -2.50 9.68
N ALA A 339 -1.82 -3.13 9.53
CA ALA A 339 -1.17 -3.85 10.60
C ALA A 339 -0.66 -2.88 11.69
N GLN A 340 -0.88 -3.26 12.94
CA GLN A 340 -0.44 -2.54 14.13
C GLN A 340 0.41 -3.48 14.99
N PRO A 341 1.62 -3.84 14.55
CA PRO A 341 2.46 -4.75 15.32
C PRO A 341 2.93 -4.11 16.63
N ALA A 342 2.91 -4.88 17.71
CA ALA A 342 3.48 -4.47 18.99
C ALA A 342 5.01 -4.41 18.90
N ASP A 343 5.61 -5.39 18.20
CA ASP A 343 7.04 -5.55 18.00
C ASP A 343 7.33 -6.51 16.83
N GLU A 344 8.61 -6.74 16.50
CA GLU A 344 9.03 -7.71 15.48
C GLU A 344 8.67 -9.15 15.87
N ASP A 345 8.73 -9.49 17.16
CA ASP A 345 8.49 -10.85 17.64
C ASP A 345 7.04 -11.27 17.44
N GLN A 346 6.09 -10.36 17.55
CA GLN A 346 4.69 -10.63 17.22
C GLN A 346 4.54 -11.07 15.77
N ILE A 347 5.17 -10.38 14.82
CA ILE A 347 5.11 -10.71 13.39
C ILE A 347 5.80 -12.06 13.15
N TRP A 348 6.99 -12.27 13.74
CA TRP A 348 7.71 -13.54 13.61
C TRP A 348 6.97 -14.70 14.26
N SER A 349 6.17 -14.48 15.32
CA SER A 349 5.35 -15.53 15.90
C SER A 349 4.24 -16.00 14.94
N ILE A 350 3.63 -15.07 14.20
CA ILE A 350 2.66 -15.39 13.14
C ILE A 350 3.32 -16.20 12.03
N TRP A 351 4.52 -15.79 11.59
CA TRP A 351 5.28 -16.57 10.61
C TRP A 351 5.53 -18.02 11.05
N LYS A 352 5.88 -18.20 12.32
CA LYS A 352 6.14 -19.51 12.93
C LYS A 352 4.86 -20.31 13.23
N GLY A 353 3.69 -19.74 13.05
CA GLY A 353 2.41 -20.38 13.39
C GLY A 353 2.21 -20.54 14.90
N ASN A 354 2.83 -19.69 15.72
CA ASN A 354 2.74 -19.76 17.18
C ASN A 354 1.60 -18.89 17.69
N ALA A 355 0.44 -19.51 17.94
CA ALA A 355 -0.73 -18.83 18.52
C ALA A 355 -0.86 -19.02 20.04
N ARG A 356 0.19 -19.51 20.73
CA ARG A 356 0.15 -19.71 22.18
C ARG A 356 0.31 -18.37 22.91
N VAL A 357 -0.25 -18.31 24.13
CA VAL A 357 -0.08 -17.13 24.98
C VAL A 357 1.41 -16.86 25.22
N GLN A 358 1.87 -15.68 24.86
CA GLN A 358 3.20 -15.17 25.19
C GLN A 358 3.13 -14.48 26.56
N ARG A 359 4.06 -14.80 27.46
CA ARG A 359 4.17 -14.25 28.83
C ARG A 359 5.55 -13.67 29.02
#